data_71c25281dd6c29699480f25587302146
#
_entry.id   71c25281dd6c29699480f25587302146
#
_cell.length_a   1.000
_cell.length_b   1.000
_cell.length_c   1.000
_cell.angle_alpha   90.00
_cell.angle_beta   90.00
_cell.angle_gamma   90.00
#
_symmetry.space_group_name_H-M   'P 1'
#
loop_
_entity.id
_entity.type
_entity.pdbx_description
1 polymer ?
#
loop_
_entity_poly.entity_id
_entity_poly.type
_entity_poly.pdbx_seq_one_letter_code
_entity_poly.pdbx_strand_id
1 'polypeptide(L)'
;TGHKFVLHSMAHILLYIEKRCLVLFDEPETHLHPPLLAVLMSALRIVLNEVDAFAIVATHSPVVVQETLSKNVNVITRNGEFTDFQRPEIETFGENIGAITSSVFSLTTQITDYHDELDKLIIEYKNNNNPLDDIEKCFDTGLSTQARSYVISKLAVKG
;
A
#
# COMPACT_ATOMS: atom_id res chain seq x y z
N THR A 1 6.89 14.28 -17.02
CA THR A 1 7.68 13.72 -15.90
C THR A 1 7.02 14.07 -14.59
N GLY A 2 7.11 13.17 -13.56
CA GLY A 2 6.47 13.36 -12.26
C GLY A 2 6.80 14.68 -11.57
N HIS A 3 8.03 15.18 -11.66
CA HIS A 3 8.41 16.50 -11.12
C HIS A 3 7.58 17.64 -11.71
N LYS A 4 7.33 17.62 -13.03
CA LYS A 4 6.49 18.64 -13.68
C LYS A 4 5.05 18.57 -13.17
N PHE A 5 4.55 17.38 -12.93
CA PHE A 5 3.21 17.17 -12.39
C PHE A 5 3.09 17.76 -10.97
N VAL A 6 4.04 17.46 -10.07
CA VAL A 6 4.06 18.03 -8.71
C VAL A 6 4.10 19.54 -8.75
N LEU A 7 5.03 20.13 -9.52
CA LEU A 7 5.14 21.59 -9.64
C LEU A 7 3.88 22.23 -10.21
N HIS A 8 3.29 21.62 -11.25
CA HIS A 8 2.07 22.13 -11.87
C HIS A 8 0.88 22.04 -10.91
N SER A 9 0.70 20.90 -10.26
CA SER A 9 -0.39 20.71 -9.30
C SER A 9 -0.28 21.67 -8.12
N MET A 10 0.92 21.81 -7.55
CA MET A 10 1.13 22.76 -6.44
C MET A 10 0.97 24.21 -6.86
N ALA A 11 1.50 24.61 -8.03
CA ALA A 11 1.30 25.94 -8.56
C ALA A 11 -0.20 26.24 -8.79
N HIS A 12 -0.94 25.29 -9.34
CA HIS A 12 -2.37 25.43 -9.57
C HIS A 12 -3.13 25.55 -8.24
N ILE A 13 -2.83 24.72 -7.24
CA ILE A 13 -3.42 24.81 -5.91
C ILE A 13 -3.12 26.19 -5.31
N LEU A 14 -1.87 26.64 -5.30
CA LEU A 14 -1.46 27.92 -4.73
C LEU A 14 -2.10 29.14 -5.41
N LEU A 15 -2.44 29.03 -6.70
CA LEU A 15 -3.11 30.13 -7.43
C LEU A 15 -4.58 30.29 -7.05
N TYR A 16 -5.26 29.22 -6.66
CA TYR A 16 -6.71 29.19 -6.47
C TYR A 16 -7.15 28.89 -5.05
N ILE A 17 -6.22 28.50 -4.17
CA ILE A 17 -6.58 28.15 -2.80
C ILE A 17 -6.99 29.39 -2.01
N GLU A 18 -8.15 29.29 -1.38
CA GLU A 18 -8.67 30.31 -0.49
C GLU A 18 -8.93 29.72 0.90
N LYS A 19 -9.10 30.60 1.89
CA LYS A 19 -9.45 30.17 3.24
C LYS A 19 -10.74 29.37 3.26
N ARG A 20 -10.71 28.21 3.93
CA ARG A 20 -11.84 27.28 4.07
C ARG A 20 -12.34 26.67 2.75
N CYS A 21 -11.53 26.71 1.70
CA CYS A 21 -11.87 25.96 0.48
C CYS A 21 -11.67 24.47 0.65
N LEU A 22 -12.23 23.69 -0.25
CA LEU A 22 -12.07 22.24 -0.35
C LEU A 22 -11.33 21.90 -1.64
N VAL A 23 -10.18 21.26 -1.50
CA VAL A 23 -9.43 20.67 -2.61
C VAL A 23 -9.88 19.24 -2.80
N LEU A 24 -10.26 18.86 -4.01
CA LEU A 24 -10.54 17.48 -4.40
C LEU A 24 -9.38 16.96 -5.24
N PHE A 25 -8.77 15.86 -4.82
CA PHE A 25 -7.64 15.27 -5.51
C PHE A 25 -7.92 13.79 -5.75
N ASP A 26 -8.05 13.42 -7.02
CA ASP A 26 -8.34 12.05 -7.44
C ASP A 26 -7.07 11.38 -7.96
N GLU A 27 -6.70 10.24 -7.38
CA GLU A 27 -5.55 9.40 -7.73
C GLU A 27 -4.24 10.18 -8.00
N PRO A 28 -3.71 10.94 -7.03
CA PRO A 28 -2.46 11.69 -7.22
C PRO A 28 -1.26 10.81 -7.58
N GLU A 29 -1.32 9.52 -7.26
CA GLU A 29 -0.29 8.52 -7.53
C GLU A 29 -0.12 8.16 -9.02
N THR A 30 -1.12 8.37 -9.87
CA THR A 30 -1.15 7.86 -11.26
C THR A 30 0.09 8.23 -12.09
N HIS A 31 0.76 9.34 -11.77
CA HIS A 31 1.91 9.82 -12.52
C HIS A 31 3.17 10.03 -11.67
N LEU A 32 3.16 9.53 -10.41
CA LEU A 32 4.21 9.82 -9.44
C LEU A 32 4.88 8.57 -8.91
N HIS A 33 6.21 8.63 -8.81
CA HIS A 33 6.96 7.67 -8.00
C HIS A 33 6.69 7.91 -6.51
N PRO A 34 6.69 6.86 -5.65
CA PRO A 34 6.41 6.96 -4.24
C PRO A 34 7.09 8.12 -3.51
N PRO A 35 8.40 8.41 -3.68
CA PRO A 35 9.04 9.55 -3.03
C PRO A 35 8.46 10.91 -3.43
N LEU A 36 8.09 11.08 -4.70
CA LEU A 36 7.48 12.33 -5.18
C LEU A 36 6.04 12.48 -4.71
N LEU A 37 5.33 11.38 -4.58
CA LEU A 37 3.99 11.35 -4.01
C LEU A 37 4.00 11.78 -2.54
N ALA A 38 4.93 11.26 -1.75
CA ALA A 38 5.11 11.68 -0.35
C ALA A 38 5.43 13.18 -0.23
N VAL A 39 6.30 13.70 -1.11
CA VAL A 39 6.59 15.14 -1.19
C VAL A 39 5.34 15.95 -1.53
N LEU A 40 4.54 15.51 -2.50
CA LEU A 40 3.29 16.18 -2.87
C LEU A 40 2.31 16.22 -1.71
N MET A 41 2.11 15.08 -1.01
CA MET A 41 1.21 15.00 0.15
C MET A 41 1.67 15.88 1.31
N SER A 42 2.98 15.91 1.57
CA SER A 42 3.56 16.79 2.59
C SER A 42 3.38 18.28 2.24
N ALA A 43 3.64 18.67 0.99
CA ALA A 43 3.45 20.03 0.53
C ALA A 43 1.98 20.44 0.59
N LEU A 44 1.06 19.59 0.16
CA LEU A 44 -0.38 19.82 0.24
C LEU A 44 -0.80 20.07 1.69
N ARG A 45 -0.37 19.24 2.63
CA ARG A 45 -0.68 19.39 4.06
C ARG A 45 -0.20 20.73 4.61
N ILE A 46 1.02 21.17 4.25
CA ILE A 46 1.55 22.49 4.68
C ILE A 46 0.66 23.62 4.17
N VAL A 47 0.34 23.62 2.88
CA VAL A 47 -0.48 24.67 2.25
C VAL A 47 -1.88 24.71 2.85
N LEU A 48 -2.52 23.54 3.05
CA LEU A 48 -3.85 23.49 3.66
C LEU A 48 -3.88 24.06 5.08
N ASN A 49 -2.85 23.77 5.88
CA ASN A 49 -2.73 24.30 7.23
C ASN A 49 -2.53 25.82 7.26
N GLU A 50 -1.69 26.36 6.35
CA GLU A 50 -1.41 27.81 6.28
C GLU A 50 -2.64 28.63 5.93
N VAL A 51 -3.52 28.11 5.09
CA VAL A 51 -4.73 28.85 4.64
C VAL A 51 -6.03 28.39 5.32
N ASP A 52 -5.95 27.48 6.30
CA ASP A 52 -7.14 26.90 6.97
C ASP A 52 -8.11 26.30 5.94
N ALA A 53 -7.60 25.47 5.01
CA ALA A 53 -8.36 24.80 3.96
C ALA A 53 -8.38 23.29 4.18
N PHE A 54 -9.21 22.59 3.42
CA PHE A 54 -9.43 21.14 3.53
C PHE A 54 -9.13 20.43 2.21
N ALA A 55 -8.80 19.14 2.27
CA ALA A 55 -8.70 18.32 1.09
C ALA A 55 -9.41 16.97 1.29
N ILE A 56 -9.99 16.45 0.22
CA ILE A 56 -10.39 15.06 0.08
C ILE A 56 -9.53 14.45 -1.02
N VAL A 57 -8.78 13.40 -0.67
CA VAL A 57 -7.93 12.67 -1.61
C VAL A 57 -8.51 11.28 -1.79
N ALA A 58 -8.93 10.96 -3.01
CA ALA A 58 -9.28 9.59 -3.38
C ALA A 58 -8.00 8.89 -3.89
N THR A 59 -7.68 7.72 -3.34
CA THR A 59 -6.41 7.04 -3.64
C THR A 59 -6.52 5.53 -3.42
N HIS A 60 -5.74 4.79 -4.16
CA HIS A 60 -5.45 3.39 -3.91
C HIS A 60 -3.97 3.15 -3.52
N SER A 61 -3.23 4.22 -3.21
CA SER A 61 -1.82 4.16 -2.85
C SER A 61 -1.61 4.05 -1.34
N PRO A 62 -0.94 3.01 -0.84
CA PRO A 62 -0.57 2.92 0.56
C PRO A 62 0.40 4.04 1.00
N VAL A 63 1.12 4.66 0.07
CA VAL A 63 2.01 5.81 0.35
C VAL A 63 1.21 7.04 0.78
N VAL A 64 0.07 7.32 0.13
CA VAL A 64 -0.82 8.44 0.54
C VAL A 64 -1.40 8.16 1.91
N VAL A 65 -1.81 6.92 2.16
CA VAL A 65 -2.36 6.50 3.45
C VAL A 65 -1.30 6.60 4.56
N GLN A 66 -0.03 6.21 4.27
CA GLN A 66 1.09 6.33 5.20
C GLN A 66 1.38 7.78 5.63
N GLU A 67 1.10 8.74 4.77
CA GLU A 67 1.25 10.18 5.06
C GLU A 67 0.04 10.79 5.79
N THR A 68 -0.97 9.97 6.13
CA THR A 68 -2.24 10.44 6.68
C THR A 68 -2.56 9.74 7.99
N LEU A 69 -3.00 10.50 9.00
CA LEU A 69 -3.48 9.96 10.28
C LEU A 69 -4.72 9.08 10.07
N SER A 70 -4.82 7.95 10.75
CA SER A 70 -5.94 6.99 10.63
C SER A 70 -7.32 7.63 10.84
N LYS A 71 -7.43 8.60 11.74
CA LYS A 71 -8.67 9.36 11.96
C LYS A 71 -9.16 10.15 10.74
N ASN A 72 -8.28 10.42 9.78
CA ASN A 72 -8.58 11.14 8.54
C ASN A 72 -8.71 10.19 7.34
N VAL A 73 -8.52 8.89 7.52
CA VAL A 73 -8.67 7.87 6.48
C VAL A 73 -10.05 7.23 6.57
N ASN A 74 -10.73 7.09 5.45
CA ASN A 74 -11.94 6.29 5.30
C ASN A 74 -11.66 5.19 4.27
N VAL A 75 -11.82 3.95 4.68
CA VAL A 75 -11.76 2.79 3.79
C VAL A 75 -13.16 2.56 3.20
N ILE A 76 -13.24 2.58 1.88
CA ILE A 76 -14.50 2.39 1.16
C ILE A 76 -14.47 0.99 0.54
N THR A 77 -15.40 0.14 0.93
CA THR A 77 -15.55 -1.20 0.37
C THR A 77 -16.89 -1.34 -0.32
N ARG A 78 -16.89 -2.00 -1.49
CA ARG A 78 -18.11 -2.25 -2.25
C ARG A 78 -18.40 -3.75 -2.28
N ASN A 79 -19.58 -4.12 -1.74
CA ASN A 79 -20.10 -5.47 -1.78
C ASN A 79 -21.41 -5.51 -2.58
N GLY A 80 -21.30 -5.80 -3.89
CA GLY A 80 -22.43 -5.76 -4.81
C GLY A 80 -22.98 -4.34 -4.95
N GLU A 81 -24.20 -4.11 -4.52
CA GLU A 81 -24.88 -2.79 -4.57
C GLU A 81 -24.63 -1.93 -3.32
N PHE A 82 -24.06 -2.50 -2.28
CA PHE A 82 -23.81 -1.79 -1.01
C PHE A 82 -22.40 -1.26 -0.96
N THR A 83 -22.27 -0.03 -0.46
CA THR A 83 -20.97 0.61 -0.17
C THR A 83 -20.88 0.81 1.33
N ASP A 84 -19.81 0.32 1.93
CA ASP A 84 -19.51 0.45 3.36
C ASP A 84 -18.33 1.39 3.57
N PHE A 85 -18.33 2.09 4.72
CA PHE A 85 -17.31 3.05 5.13
C PHE A 85 -16.77 2.65 6.48
N GLN A 86 -15.49 2.36 6.54
CA GLN A 86 -14.84 1.93 7.77
C GLN A 86 -13.60 2.78 8.06
N ARG A 87 -13.23 2.88 9.34
CA ARG A 87 -11.92 3.42 9.74
C ARG A 87 -10.88 2.33 9.71
N PRO A 88 -9.60 2.66 9.41
CA PRO A 88 -8.52 1.70 9.59
C PRO A 88 -8.49 1.18 11.03
N GLU A 89 -8.18 -0.11 11.19
CA GLU A 89 -7.98 -0.74 12.50
C GLU A 89 -6.61 -0.45 13.11
N ILE A 90 -5.69 0.10 12.30
CA ILE A 90 -4.31 0.45 12.69
C ILE A 90 -4.08 1.95 12.51
N GLU A 91 -3.11 2.52 13.24
CA GLU A 91 -2.61 3.85 12.92
C GLU A 91 -1.86 3.78 11.58
N THR A 92 -2.21 4.69 10.67
CA THR A 92 -1.68 4.68 9.30
C THR A 92 -0.47 5.60 9.12
N PHE A 93 -0.38 6.66 9.93
CA PHE A 93 0.70 7.63 9.80
C PHE A 93 2.07 7.03 10.15
N GLY A 94 2.95 6.94 9.17
CA GLY A 94 4.30 6.37 9.33
C GLY A 94 4.33 4.84 9.45
N GLU A 95 3.20 4.14 9.29
CA GLU A 95 3.13 2.69 9.38
C GLU A 95 3.81 2.02 8.17
N ASN A 96 4.21 0.76 8.33
CA ASN A 96 4.79 -0.03 7.26
C ASN A 96 3.81 -0.23 6.08
N ILE A 97 4.30 -0.04 4.85
CA ILE A 97 3.50 -0.17 3.61
C ILE A 97 2.81 -1.54 3.52
N GLY A 98 3.48 -2.62 3.91
CA GLY A 98 2.89 -3.97 3.90
C GLY A 98 1.73 -4.10 4.90
N ALA A 99 1.85 -3.52 6.10
CA ALA A 99 0.80 -3.50 7.12
C ALA A 99 -0.41 -2.67 6.64
N ILE A 100 -0.17 -1.49 6.05
CA ILE A 100 -1.23 -0.66 5.45
C ILE A 100 -1.92 -1.43 4.31
N THR A 101 -1.14 -2.07 3.42
CA THR A 101 -1.68 -2.81 2.27
C THR A 101 -2.59 -3.94 2.71
N SER A 102 -2.22 -4.70 3.73
CA SER A 102 -3.04 -5.80 4.24
C SER A 102 -4.27 -5.32 5.03
N SER A 103 -4.12 -4.29 5.87
CA SER A 103 -5.19 -3.82 6.75
C SER A 103 -6.20 -2.90 6.04
N VAL A 104 -5.71 -1.96 5.23
CA VAL A 104 -6.55 -0.91 4.61
C VAL A 104 -7.10 -1.35 3.26
N PHE A 105 -6.28 -2.02 2.44
CA PHE A 105 -6.68 -2.42 1.09
C PHE A 105 -7.23 -3.85 1.03
N SER A 106 -7.31 -4.55 2.17
CA SER A 106 -7.80 -5.94 2.27
C SER A 106 -7.14 -6.88 1.26
N LEU A 107 -5.95 -6.52 0.78
CA LEU A 107 -5.14 -7.38 -0.05
C LEU A 107 -4.56 -8.46 0.84
N THR A 108 -5.41 -9.44 1.17
CA THR A 108 -4.95 -10.66 1.80
C THR A 108 -3.89 -11.28 0.91
N THR A 109 -2.75 -11.59 1.49
CA THR A 109 -1.65 -12.37 0.89
C THR A 109 -2.10 -13.74 0.36
N GLN A 110 -3.38 -14.05 0.41
CA GLN A 110 -3.95 -15.35 0.00
C GLN A 110 -4.21 -15.49 -1.51
N ILE A 111 -4.08 -14.42 -2.30
CA ILE A 111 -4.30 -14.49 -3.75
C ILE A 111 -3.17 -13.75 -4.45
N THR A 112 -1.96 -14.26 -4.31
CA THR A 112 -0.86 -13.82 -5.14
C THR A 112 -0.25 -15.04 -5.79
N ASP A 113 -0.08 -15.00 -7.11
CA ASP A 113 0.44 -16.09 -7.94
C ASP A 113 1.72 -16.76 -7.38
N TYR A 114 2.52 -16.00 -6.58
CA TYR A 114 3.74 -16.56 -6.02
C TYR A 114 3.50 -17.64 -4.94
N HIS A 115 2.37 -17.63 -4.23
CA HIS A 115 2.03 -18.70 -3.28
C HIS A 115 1.73 -20.00 -4.01
N ASP A 116 1.04 -19.91 -5.16
CA ASP A 116 0.75 -21.09 -5.98
C ASP A 116 2.04 -21.68 -6.54
N GLU A 117 3.00 -20.84 -6.96
CA GLU A 117 4.31 -21.33 -7.39
C GLU A 117 5.11 -21.96 -6.25
N LEU A 118 5.09 -21.35 -5.05
CA LEU A 118 5.72 -21.96 -3.88
C LEU A 118 5.05 -23.28 -3.49
N ASP A 119 3.73 -23.38 -3.57
CA ASP A 119 3.00 -24.63 -3.28
C ASP A 119 3.38 -25.74 -4.27
N LYS A 120 3.58 -25.43 -5.56
CA LYS A 120 4.11 -26.39 -6.55
C LYS A 120 5.49 -26.89 -6.17
N LEU A 121 6.42 -25.99 -5.83
CA LEU A 121 7.76 -26.35 -5.38
C LEU A 121 7.71 -27.18 -4.09
N ILE A 122 6.87 -26.84 -3.14
CA ILE A 122 6.69 -27.60 -1.90
C ILE A 122 6.22 -29.03 -2.24
N ILE A 123 5.27 -29.20 -3.16
CA ILE A 123 4.77 -30.52 -3.58
C ILE A 123 5.89 -31.32 -4.23
N GLU A 124 6.72 -30.71 -5.07
CA GLU A 124 7.81 -31.34 -5.78
C GLU A 124 8.92 -31.80 -4.82
N TYR A 125 9.35 -30.95 -3.90
CA TYR A 125 10.51 -31.18 -3.04
C TYR A 125 10.19 -31.76 -1.66
N LYS A 126 8.92 -31.85 -1.25
CA LYS A 126 8.49 -32.28 0.10
C LYS A 126 9.03 -33.60 0.59
N ASN A 127 9.38 -34.51 -0.32
CA ASN A 127 9.87 -35.85 0.01
C ASN A 127 11.41 -35.94 0.07
N ASN A 128 12.11 -34.84 -0.21
CA ASN A 128 13.56 -34.78 -0.13
C ASN A 128 14.03 -34.73 1.33
N ASN A 129 15.32 -35.07 1.54
CA ASN A 129 15.93 -34.98 2.87
C ASN A 129 15.96 -33.57 3.47
N ASN A 130 16.11 -32.55 2.61
CA ASN A 130 16.17 -31.14 2.96
C ASN A 130 15.28 -30.30 2.03
N PRO A 131 13.94 -30.37 2.16
CA PRO A 131 13.03 -29.72 1.23
C PRO A 131 13.22 -28.21 1.14
N LEU A 132 13.47 -27.55 2.28
CA LEU A 132 13.67 -26.10 2.34
C LEU A 132 14.92 -25.67 1.57
N ASP A 133 16.06 -26.33 1.80
CA ASP A 133 17.31 -26.01 1.12
C ASP A 133 17.23 -26.27 -0.39
N ASP A 134 16.49 -27.30 -0.80
CA ASP A 134 16.32 -27.61 -2.21
C ASP A 134 15.43 -26.59 -2.91
N ILE A 135 14.38 -26.12 -2.25
CA ILE A 135 13.53 -25.01 -2.74
C ILE A 135 14.35 -23.70 -2.80
N GLU A 136 15.16 -23.40 -1.77
CA GLU A 136 15.99 -22.19 -1.77
C GLU A 136 17.00 -22.15 -2.93
N LYS A 137 17.54 -23.29 -3.35
CA LYS A 137 18.45 -23.39 -4.50
C LYS A 137 17.78 -23.10 -5.86
N CYS A 138 16.45 -23.11 -5.93
CA CYS A 138 15.71 -22.70 -7.14
C CYS A 138 15.77 -21.18 -7.37
N PHE A 139 16.27 -20.40 -6.40
CA PHE A 139 16.33 -18.95 -6.44
C PHE A 139 17.78 -18.48 -6.31
N ASP A 140 18.24 -17.64 -7.23
CA ASP A 140 19.64 -17.17 -7.29
C ASP A 140 20.11 -16.51 -5.99
N THR A 141 19.23 -15.79 -5.27
CA THR A 141 19.50 -15.10 -4.01
C THR A 141 18.83 -15.74 -2.80
N GLY A 142 18.28 -16.94 -2.96
CA GLY A 142 17.46 -17.59 -1.95
C GLY A 142 16.06 -16.99 -1.80
N LEU A 143 15.26 -17.54 -0.90
CA LEU A 143 13.91 -17.06 -0.61
C LEU A 143 13.92 -15.76 0.20
N SER A 144 12.99 -14.85 -0.10
CA SER A 144 12.70 -13.72 0.79
C SER A 144 12.24 -14.22 2.16
N THR A 145 12.38 -13.40 3.21
CA THR A 145 11.95 -13.77 4.57
C THR A 145 10.49 -14.21 4.61
N GLN A 146 9.62 -13.52 3.87
CA GLN A 146 8.19 -13.84 3.81
C GLN A 146 7.94 -15.18 3.11
N ALA A 147 8.52 -15.40 1.93
CA ALA A 147 8.40 -16.65 1.19
C ALA A 147 8.99 -17.84 2.00
N ARG A 148 10.12 -17.63 2.66
CA ARG A 148 10.75 -18.63 3.53
C ARG A 148 9.84 -19.02 4.70
N SER A 149 9.25 -18.04 5.38
CA SER A 149 8.30 -18.28 6.47
C SER A 149 7.08 -19.07 5.98
N TYR A 150 6.57 -18.73 4.81
CA TYR A 150 5.45 -19.46 4.19
C TYR A 150 5.82 -20.92 3.92
N VAL A 151 6.96 -21.19 3.26
CA VAL A 151 7.43 -22.56 2.97
C VAL A 151 7.61 -23.36 4.25
N ILE A 152 8.26 -22.78 5.29
CA ILE A 152 8.46 -23.43 6.59
C ILE A 152 7.11 -23.79 7.21
N SER A 153 6.15 -22.85 7.21
CA SER A 153 4.83 -23.11 7.79
C SER A 153 4.10 -24.25 7.10
N LYS A 154 4.17 -24.32 5.77
CA LYS A 154 3.55 -25.39 4.98
C LYS A 154 4.24 -26.74 5.13
N LEU A 155 5.56 -26.77 5.23
CA LEU A 155 6.32 -28.01 5.50
C LEU A 155 6.09 -28.53 6.93
N ALA A 156 5.84 -27.63 7.91
CA ALA A 156 5.60 -27.99 9.30
C ALA A 156 4.18 -28.55 9.56
N VAL A 157 3.20 -28.24 8.72
CA VAL A 157 1.79 -28.72 8.85
C VAL A 157 1.64 -30.22 8.49
N LYS A 158 2.74 -30.98 8.40
CA LYS A 158 2.71 -32.43 8.32
C LYS A 158 2.79 -33.05 9.73
N GLY A 159 1.66 -33.17 10.38
CA GLY A 159 1.40 -34.04 11.52
C GLY A 159 0.01 -34.62 11.35
#